data_01eeaead7a34070ff8258e74cb3aa6e7
#
_entry.id   01eeaead7a34070ff8258e74cb3aa6e7
#
_cell.length_a   1.000
_cell.length_b   1.000
_cell.length_c   1.000
_cell.angle_alpha   90.00
_cell.angle_beta   90.00
_cell.angle_gamma   90.00
#
_symmetry.space_group_name_H-M   'P 1'
#
loop_
_entity.id
_entity.type
_entity.pdbx_description
1 polymer ?
#
loop_
_entity_poly.entity_id
_entity_poly.type
_entity_poly.pdbx_seq_one_letter_code
_entity_poly.pdbx_strand_id
1 'polypeptide(L)'
;LISMDKKDPTDKKSRTLRQQIMDVTKKINWIPEFGLDRELDWLKNMHDWLISKKNRYWGLCLPIYECKKCKSHQVIGSKEELKEKSVSGWEQFKDHSPHKPFVDQVKIKCQSCDQALSRIEPVGNPWLDAGIVPFSTLPASWFPADFITEAFPGQFKNWFYSMLVMSTVLKKTNPFKTVLGYESVVGEDGRAMHKSWGNSIEFNSGAKKIGVDVMRWMYSQALPNAVLPFGYKRGDEIRRLFILILWNSYRFFITQSNSDNWKPSKNTKLDNSNPLDKWILSRLQNTILEVTKSLDKFYTAPATVALEKFTNDFSTWYIRRSRDRVGVNVKNGQDKDNAYQTMYYCLVTLTKLLAPFMPYISDNIYKNLTGEESVHLADWPKQDKTLLNPLLEENMKKTREVVEKIHAQRAKKELKVRQPLAKATISGKSFGKPNLHQIILEETNIKAIEFTNKGEGLKATLDTKLTPELKAEGQAREIIRQIQKLRKKSGTDLDQVISLELPEWPEEFENYIKEKTLVSDLIKGSELKIK
;
A
#
# COMPACT_ATOMS: atom_id res chain seq x y z
N LEU A 1 8.14 9.45 43.46
CA LEU A 1 8.54 8.18 42.87
C LEU A 1 7.34 7.24 42.81
N ILE A 2 7.21 6.52 41.70
CA ILE A 2 6.36 5.34 41.62
C ILE A 2 7.26 4.13 41.82
N SER A 3 7.04 3.40 42.93
CA SER A 3 7.86 2.23 43.25
C SER A 3 7.42 1.05 42.41
N MET A 4 8.38 0.38 41.77
CA MET A 4 8.13 -0.76 40.90
C MET A 4 8.12 -2.09 41.62
N ASP A 5 8.90 -2.23 42.69
CA ASP A 5 9.11 -3.49 43.39
C ASP A 5 8.38 -3.58 44.73
N LYS A 6 7.68 -2.53 45.11
CA LYS A 6 6.83 -2.57 46.29
C LYS A 6 5.54 -3.34 46.00
N LYS A 7 5.17 -4.24 46.92
CA LYS A 7 3.90 -4.97 46.80
C LYS A 7 2.71 -4.03 46.89
N ASP A 8 1.76 -4.20 45.99
CA ASP A 8 0.51 -3.45 46.00
C ASP A 8 -0.45 -4.06 47.04
N PRO A 9 -0.76 -3.33 48.12
CA PRO A 9 -1.66 -3.87 49.16
C PRO A 9 -3.10 -4.10 48.67
N THR A 10 -3.47 -3.49 47.55
CA THR A 10 -4.80 -3.64 46.91
C THR A 10 -4.88 -4.77 45.90
N ASP A 11 -3.74 -5.37 45.52
CA ASP A 11 -3.69 -6.50 44.60
C ASP A 11 -3.95 -7.83 45.33
N LYS A 12 -5.03 -8.53 44.98
CA LYS A 12 -5.41 -9.81 45.58
C LYS A 12 -4.30 -10.89 45.50
N LYS A 13 -3.39 -10.80 44.54
CA LYS A 13 -2.27 -11.70 44.32
C LYS A 13 -0.97 -11.22 44.98
N SER A 14 -1.00 -10.10 45.70
CA SER A 14 0.18 -9.48 46.35
C SER A 14 1.36 -9.25 45.39
N ARG A 15 1.09 -8.95 44.11
CA ARG A 15 2.12 -8.69 43.11
C ARG A 15 2.70 -7.28 43.29
N THR A 16 3.94 -7.10 42.83
CA THR A 16 4.54 -5.79 42.70
C THR A 16 3.93 -5.06 41.46
N LEU A 17 4.06 -3.73 41.42
CA LEU A 17 3.62 -2.96 40.26
C LEU A 17 4.30 -3.46 38.98
N ARG A 18 5.60 -3.73 39.02
CA ARG A 18 6.37 -4.33 37.90
C ARG A 18 5.71 -5.60 37.37
N GLN A 19 5.35 -6.54 38.24
CA GLN A 19 4.68 -7.77 37.85
C GLN A 19 3.32 -7.51 37.19
N GLN A 20 2.53 -6.57 37.72
CA GLN A 20 1.25 -6.19 37.15
C GLN A 20 1.41 -5.57 35.77
N ILE A 21 2.40 -4.66 35.56
CA ILE A 21 2.68 -4.05 34.27
C ILE A 21 3.10 -5.12 33.25
N MET A 22 3.98 -6.04 33.62
CA MET A 22 4.40 -7.14 32.72
C MET A 22 3.22 -8.04 32.30
N ASP A 23 2.28 -8.31 33.23
CA ASP A 23 1.08 -9.10 32.91
C ASP A 23 0.12 -8.34 31.96
N VAL A 24 0.02 -7.03 32.12
CA VAL A 24 -0.76 -6.16 31.23
C VAL A 24 -0.14 -6.10 29.84
N THR A 25 1.19 -5.97 29.76
CA THR A 25 1.95 -5.91 28.51
C THR A 25 1.78 -7.15 27.63
N LYS A 26 1.66 -8.34 28.25
CA LYS A 26 1.43 -9.62 27.54
C LYS A 26 0.06 -9.72 26.88
N LYS A 27 -0.91 -8.87 27.22
CA LYS A 27 -2.23 -8.84 26.62
C LYS A 27 -2.29 -8.06 25.30
N ILE A 28 -1.21 -7.34 24.97
CA ILE A 28 -1.13 -6.47 23.81
C ILE A 28 -0.64 -7.27 22.61
N ASN A 29 -1.28 -7.03 21.46
CA ASN A 29 -0.80 -7.54 20.18
C ASN A 29 0.34 -6.64 19.66
N TRP A 30 1.57 -7.14 19.67
CA TRP A 30 2.76 -6.43 19.21
C TRP A 30 3.07 -6.77 17.76
N ILE A 31 3.21 -5.75 16.93
CA ILE A 31 3.59 -5.87 15.52
C ILE A 31 4.85 -5.03 15.29
N PRO A 32 6.00 -5.63 14.98
CA PRO A 32 6.31 -7.07 14.97
C PRO A 32 6.35 -7.69 16.38
N GLU A 33 6.20 -9.01 16.45
CA GLU A 33 6.06 -9.77 17.72
C GLU A 33 7.24 -9.57 18.69
N PHE A 34 8.45 -9.39 18.20
CA PHE A 34 9.63 -9.17 19.06
C PHE A 34 9.51 -7.90 19.92
N GLY A 35 8.58 -7.01 19.61
CA GLY A 35 8.28 -5.84 20.43
C GLY A 35 7.89 -6.20 21.86
N LEU A 36 7.16 -7.30 22.03
CA LEU A 36 6.82 -7.82 23.36
C LEU A 36 8.06 -8.17 24.19
N ASP A 37 9.00 -8.92 23.61
CA ASP A 37 10.21 -9.32 24.30
C ASP A 37 11.07 -8.13 24.70
N ARG A 38 11.16 -7.13 23.83
CA ARG A 38 11.88 -5.88 24.09
C ARG A 38 11.27 -5.08 25.23
N GLU A 39 9.95 -4.93 25.23
CA GLU A 39 9.27 -4.22 26.32
C GLU A 39 9.37 -4.98 27.65
N LEU A 40 9.20 -6.30 27.63
CA LEU A 40 9.37 -7.13 28.84
C LEU A 40 10.80 -7.08 29.39
N ASP A 41 11.82 -7.06 28.54
CA ASP A 41 13.21 -6.89 28.96
C ASP A 41 13.44 -5.53 29.62
N TRP A 42 12.91 -4.45 29.04
CA TRP A 42 12.96 -3.12 29.66
C TRP A 42 12.26 -3.10 31.01
N LEU A 43 11.03 -3.61 31.10
CA LEU A 43 10.23 -3.65 32.33
C LEU A 43 10.90 -4.46 33.42
N LYS A 44 11.61 -5.56 33.09
CA LYS A 44 12.36 -6.38 34.02
C LYS A 44 13.53 -5.64 34.66
N ASN A 45 14.20 -4.80 33.90
CA ASN A 45 15.46 -4.15 34.31
C ASN A 45 15.31 -2.68 34.73
N MET A 46 14.13 -2.05 34.56
CA MET A 46 13.92 -0.66 34.92
C MET A 46 13.90 -0.42 36.43
N HIS A 47 14.23 0.82 36.83
CA HIS A 47 14.17 1.29 38.22
C HIS A 47 12.84 1.96 38.56
N ASP A 48 12.68 2.36 39.84
CA ASP A 48 11.54 3.19 40.28
C ASP A 48 11.41 4.45 39.41
N TRP A 49 10.20 4.82 39.04
CA TRP A 49 9.95 5.93 38.14
C TRP A 49 9.87 7.27 38.86
N LEU A 50 10.79 8.17 38.55
CA LEU A 50 10.78 9.53 39.05
C LEU A 50 9.80 10.40 38.22
N ILE A 51 8.63 10.65 38.77
CA ILE A 51 7.57 11.44 38.14
C ILE A 51 7.72 12.95 38.30
N SER A 52 8.64 13.43 39.14
CA SER A 52 8.88 14.84 39.38
C SER A 52 10.24 15.30 38.82
N LYS A 53 10.32 16.55 38.34
CA LYS A 53 11.53 17.19 37.80
C LYS A 53 11.79 18.51 38.53
N LYS A 54 12.77 18.51 39.41
CA LYS A 54 13.12 19.71 40.21
C LYS A 54 13.91 20.76 39.39
N ASN A 55 14.70 20.30 38.43
CA ASN A 55 15.59 21.13 37.61
C ASN A 55 14.94 21.63 36.31
N ARG A 56 13.60 21.51 36.18
CA ARG A 56 12.86 22.02 35.01
C ARG A 56 11.87 23.10 35.44
N TYR A 57 11.75 24.12 34.61
CA TYR A 57 10.75 25.17 34.79
C TYR A 57 9.43 24.79 34.15
N TRP A 58 9.45 24.35 32.88
CA TRP A 58 8.27 23.94 32.13
C TRP A 58 7.90 22.47 32.36
N GLY A 59 6.61 22.22 32.45
CA GLY A 59 5.99 20.93 32.67
C GLY A 59 4.69 21.07 33.45
N LEU A 60 3.89 20.02 33.52
CA LEU A 60 2.67 19.97 34.32
C LEU A 60 3.03 20.18 35.79
N CYS A 61 2.52 21.26 36.42
CA CYS A 61 2.73 21.53 37.82
C CYS A 61 2.08 20.49 38.70
N LEU A 62 2.88 19.77 39.49
CA LEU A 62 2.31 18.78 40.43
C LEU A 62 1.41 19.47 41.45
N PRO A 63 0.14 19.12 41.61
CA PRO A 63 -0.82 19.83 42.46
C PRO A 63 -0.68 19.42 43.93
N ILE A 64 0.55 19.42 44.43
CA ILE A 64 0.91 18.98 45.78
C ILE A 64 1.29 20.20 46.59
N TYR A 65 0.62 20.41 47.70
CA TYR A 65 0.86 21.49 48.65
C TYR A 65 1.45 20.95 49.95
N GLU A 66 2.57 21.45 50.42
CA GLU A 66 3.26 20.96 51.59
C GLU A 66 3.32 22.01 52.70
N CYS A 67 3.00 21.63 53.92
CA CYS A 67 3.15 22.49 55.08
C CYS A 67 4.58 22.44 55.66
N LYS A 68 5.26 23.53 55.65
CA LYS A 68 6.61 23.64 56.22
C LYS A 68 6.64 23.45 57.75
N LYS A 69 5.52 23.77 58.44
CA LYS A 69 5.40 23.67 59.89
C LYS A 69 5.08 22.23 60.39
N CYS A 70 3.99 21.64 59.92
CA CYS A 70 3.53 20.33 60.41
C CYS A 70 3.87 19.17 59.46
N LYS A 71 4.54 19.45 58.35
CA LYS A 71 4.93 18.46 57.31
C LYS A 71 3.78 17.71 56.65
N SER A 72 2.54 18.11 56.94
CA SER A 72 1.38 17.57 56.18
C SER A 72 1.41 18.00 54.72
N HIS A 73 0.86 17.17 53.85
CA HIS A 73 0.72 17.53 52.44
C HIS A 73 -0.74 17.28 51.98
N GLN A 74 -1.16 18.04 50.99
CA GLN A 74 -2.47 17.94 50.37
C GLN A 74 -2.28 17.88 48.86
N VAL A 75 -3.05 17.04 48.20
CA VAL A 75 -3.11 16.93 46.73
C VAL A 75 -4.43 17.52 46.29
N ILE A 76 -4.39 18.42 45.32
CA ILE A 76 -5.58 19.08 44.76
C ILE A 76 -5.96 18.37 43.46
N GLY A 77 -7.21 17.92 43.40
CA GLY A 77 -7.69 17.10 42.29
C GLY A 77 -8.30 17.89 41.10
N SER A 78 -8.71 19.16 41.36
CA SER A 78 -9.33 19.97 40.31
C SER A 78 -9.10 21.49 40.51
N LYS A 79 -9.44 22.27 39.49
CA LYS A 79 -9.40 23.74 39.54
C LYS A 79 -10.46 24.29 40.51
N GLU A 80 -11.61 23.65 40.57
CA GLU A 80 -12.71 23.97 41.48
C GLU A 80 -12.28 23.76 42.93
N GLU A 81 -11.67 22.62 43.25
CA GLU A 81 -11.14 22.33 44.57
C GLU A 81 -10.02 23.32 44.96
N LEU A 82 -9.16 23.71 44.01
CA LEU A 82 -8.14 24.70 44.23
C LEU A 82 -8.75 26.08 44.59
N LYS A 83 -9.81 26.46 43.89
CA LYS A 83 -10.57 27.68 44.17
C LYS A 83 -11.18 27.68 45.57
N GLU A 84 -11.85 26.63 45.94
CA GLU A 84 -12.51 26.47 47.25
C GLU A 84 -11.52 26.54 48.42
N LYS A 85 -10.34 25.89 48.26
CA LYS A 85 -9.34 25.84 49.30
C LYS A 85 -8.36 27.04 49.30
N SER A 86 -8.45 27.89 48.30
CA SER A 86 -7.51 29.04 48.15
C SER A 86 -7.75 30.08 49.24
N VAL A 87 -6.63 30.55 49.85
CA VAL A 87 -6.61 31.69 50.77
C VAL A 87 -5.99 32.93 50.16
N SER A 88 -5.27 32.80 49.07
CA SER A 88 -4.72 33.92 48.29
C SER A 88 -4.26 33.46 46.89
N GLY A 89 -4.08 34.43 45.97
CA GLY A 89 -3.53 34.20 44.64
C GLY A 89 -4.52 33.62 43.60
N TRP A 90 -5.77 33.40 43.99
CA TRP A 90 -6.76 32.85 43.05
C TRP A 90 -7.07 33.79 41.88
N GLU A 91 -7.27 35.09 42.16
CA GLU A 91 -7.65 36.07 41.13
C GLU A 91 -6.55 36.25 40.07
N GLN A 92 -5.27 36.07 40.45
CA GLN A 92 -4.13 36.11 39.54
C GLN A 92 -3.98 34.83 38.71
N PHE A 93 -4.59 33.72 39.15
CA PHE A 93 -4.48 32.41 38.49
C PHE A 93 -5.69 32.04 37.65
N LYS A 94 -6.92 32.40 38.05
CA LYS A 94 -8.19 31.83 37.55
C LYS A 94 -8.31 31.76 36.01
N ASP A 95 -7.75 32.77 35.29
CA ASP A 95 -7.85 32.89 33.83
C ASP A 95 -6.56 32.41 33.11
N HIS A 96 -5.63 31.81 33.84
CA HIS A 96 -4.40 31.26 33.31
C HIS A 96 -4.35 29.73 33.29
N SER A 97 -3.38 29.20 32.55
CA SER A 97 -3.11 27.77 32.53
C SER A 97 -2.48 27.29 33.84
N PRO A 98 -2.61 26.00 34.22
CA PRO A 98 -2.07 25.44 35.46
C PRO A 98 -0.55 25.25 35.40
N HIS A 99 0.18 26.18 34.75
CA HIS A 99 1.63 26.17 34.62
C HIS A 99 2.27 27.27 35.47
N LYS A 100 3.57 27.18 35.68
CA LYS A 100 4.36 28.26 36.23
C LYS A 100 4.33 29.50 35.33
N PRO A 101 4.35 30.71 35.85
CA PRO A 101 4.39 31.07 37.30
C PRO A 101 2.98 31.16 37.93
N PHE A 102 1.92 30.99 37.16
CA PHE A 102 0.56 31.36 37.55
C PHE A 102 0.02 30.54 38.72
N VAL A 103 0.08 29.19 38.62
CA VAL A 103 -0.43 28.30 39.67
C VAL A 103 0.34 28.40 40.97
N ASP A 104 1.59 28.80 40.94
CA ASP A 104 2.46 28.98 42.13
C ASP A 104 2.05 30.19 43.00
N GLN A 105 1.22 31.10 42.47
CA GLN A 105 0.69 32.24 43.21
C GLN A 105 -0.42 31.79 44.18
N VAL A 106 -1.10 30.68 43.89
CA VAL A 106 -2.22 30.23 44.73
C VAL A 106 -1.68 29.55 45.99
N LYS A 107 -2.16 29.99 47.14
CA LYS A 107 -1.91 29.37 48.43
C LYS A 107 -3.22 28.78 48.97
N ILE A 108 -3.14 27.63 49.64
CA ILE A 108 -4.28 26.98 50.27
C ILE A 108 -4.12 26.89 51.77
N LYS A 109 -5.19 26.67 52.50
CA LYS A 109 -5.16 26.51 53.95
C LYS A 109 -4.72 25.09 54.36
N CYS A 110 -3.80 24.97 55.31
CA CYS A 110 -3.43 23.67 55.89
C CYS A 110 -4.56 23.14 56.74
N GLN A 111 -4.98 21.90 56.49
CA GLN A 111 -6.05 21.25 57.26
C GLN A 111 -5.63 20.89 58.71
N SER A 112 -4.31 20.80 58.99
CA SER A 112 -3.79 20.34 60.28
C SER A 112 -3.34 21.50 61.21
N CYS A 113 -2.99 22.67 60.66
CA CYS A 113 -2.42 23.76 61.50
C CYS A 113 -2.74 25.17 60.99
N ASP A 114 -3.68 25.29 60.07
CA ASP A 114 -4.21 26.53 59.49
C ASP A 114 -3.20 27.46 58.77
N GLN A 115 -1.95 26.98 58.62
CA GLN A 115 -0.94 27.76 57.87
C GLN A 115 -1.25 27.82 56.38
N ALA A 116 -0.85 28.89 55.72
CA ALA A 116 -0.94 28.98 54.27
C ALA A 116 0.13 28.08 53.64
N LEU A 117 -0.31 27.16 52.76
CA LEU A 117 0.55 26.24 52.01
C LEU A 117 0.83 26.78 50.61
N SER A 118 2.07 26.61 50.16
CA SER A 118 2.47 26.80 48.77
C SER A 118 2.63 25.45 48.10
N ARG A 119 2.40 25.42 46.82
CA ARG A 119 2.68 24.25 45.98
C ARG A 119 4.18 23.91 46.05
N ILE A 120 4.54 22.64 45.94
CA ILE A 120 5.93 22.21 45.80
C ILE A 120 6.51 22.72 44.48
N GLU A 121 7.82 23.07 44.45
CA GLU A 121 8.48 23.64 43.26
C GLU A 121 8.53 22.69 42.04
N PRO A 122 8.73 21.38 42.19
CA PRO A 122 8.88 20.49 41.05
C PRO A 122 7.68 20.50 40.09
N VAL A 123 7.98 20.27 38.80
CA VAL A 123 6.98 19.97 37.76
C VAL A 123 6.99 18.48 37.45
N GLY A 124 5.97 18.01 36.81
CA GLY A 124 5.84 16.63 36.36
C GLY A 124 6.90 16.25 35.30
N ASN A 125 7.22 14.97 35.25
CA ASN A 125 7.96 14.41 34.13
C ASN A 125 7.07 14.46 32.87
N PRO A 126 7.56 14.94 31.70
CA PRO A 126 6.78 15.00 30.47
C PRO A 126 6.16 13.63 30.06
N TRP A 127 6.80 12.54 30.44
CA TRP A 127 6.25 11.20 30.20
C TRP A 127 5.10 10.83 31.14
N LEU A 128 4.94 11.53 32.28
CA LEU A 128 3.72 11.41 33.08
C LEU A 128 2.52 11.98 32.31
N ASP A 129 2.69 13.13 31.71
CA ASP A 129 1.65 13.78 30.89
C ASP A 129 1.27 12.87 29.71
N ALA A 130 2.26 12.33 28.99
CA ALA A 130 2.04 11.39 27.89
C ALA A 130 1.33 10.09 28.35
N GLY A 131 1.66 9.59 29.54
CA GLY A 131 1.06 8.39 30.10
C GLY A 131 -0.40 8.54 30.55
N ILE A 132 -0.83 9.78 30.90
CA ILE A 132 -2.21 10.06 31.33
C ILE A 132 -3.13 10.57 30.22
N VAL A 133 -2.60 10.83 29.01
CA VAL A 133 -3.40 11.35 27.87
C VAL A 133 -4.72 10.58 27.65
N PRO A 134 -4.77 9.23 27.68
CA PRO A 134 -6.02 8.50 27.49
C PRO A 134 -7.10 8.82 28.55
N PHE A 135 -6.69 9.31 29.71
CA PHE A 135 -7.57 9.59 30.85
C PHE A 135 -7.94 11.07 30.99
N SER A 136 -7.18 11.96 30.35
CA SER A 136 -7.32 13.42 30.48
C SER A 136 -7.95 14.09 29.27
N THR A 137 -7.90 13.48 28.09
CA THR A 137 -8.29 14.11 26.83
C THR A 137 -9.38 13.39 26.06
N LEU A 138 -9.62 12.11 26.35
CA LEU A 138 -10.56 11.27 25.61
C LEU A 138 -11.73 10.81 26.48
N PRO A 139 -12.93 10.61 25.88
CA PRO A 139 -14.04 9.97 26.58
C PRO A 139 -13.63 8.56 27.05
N ALA A 140 -14.15 8.15 28.21
CA ALA A 140 -13.81 6.84 28.81
C ALA A 140 -14.14 5.64 27.88
N SER A 141 -15.08 5.82 26.94
CA SER A 141 -15.45 4.83 25.93
C SER A 141 -14.34 4.53 24.89
N TRP A 142 -13.35 5.40 24.77
CA TRP A 142 -12.21 5.24 23.86
C TRP A 142 -11.05 4.44 24.49
N PHE A 143 -11.17 4.11 25.75
CA PHE A 143 -10.13 3.37 26.48
C PHE A 143 -10.51 1.89 26.68
N PRO A 144 -9.60 0.95 26.39
CA PRO A 144 -8.26 1.09 25.79
C PRO A 144 -8.34 1.43 24.28
N ALA A 145 -7.31 2.07 23.74
CA ALA A 145 -7.21 2.31 22.30
C ALA A 145 -7.16 0.98 21.52
N ASP A 146 -7.83 0.92 20.37
CA ASP A 146 -7.78 -0.29 19.53
C ASP A 146 -6.41 -0.48 18.88
N PHE A 147 -5.78 0.63 18.49
CA PHE A 147 -4.51 0.65 17.76
C PHE A 147 -3.69 1.90 18.09
N ILE A 148 -2.38 1.71 18.28
CA ILE A 148 -1.39 2.78 18.29
C ILE A 148 -0.21 2.44 17.39
N THR A 149 0.55 3.44 16.97
CA THR A 149 1.78 3.26 16.19
C THR A 149 2.82 4.28 16.59
N GLU A 150 4.08 3.83 16.71
CA GLU A 150 5.23 4.67 17.02
C GLU A 150 6.54 3.93 16.66
N ALA A 151 7.65 4.68 16.55
CA ALA A 151 8.96 4.10 16.32
C ALA A 151 9.43 3.24 17.50
N PHE A 152 9.78 1.99 17.28
CA PHE A 152 10.29 1.11 18.33
C PHE A 152 11.60 1.61 18.95
N PRO A 153 12.59 2.10 18.17
CA PRO A 153 13.80 2.64 18.79
C PRO A 153 13.48 3.79 19.77
N GLY A 154 13.66 3.53 21.04
CA GLY A 154 13.50 4.51 22.11
C GLY A 154 12.14 4.57 22.81
N GLN A 155 11.04 4.10 22.22
CA GLN A 155 9.70 4.23 22.83
C GLN A 155 9.42 3.19 23.92
N PHE A 156 10.11 2.07 23.92
CA PHE A 156 10.07 1.11 25.05
C PHE A 156 10.40 1.76 26.40
N LYS A 157 11.30 2.75 26.41
CA LYS A 157 11.73 3.51 27.60
C LYS A 157 10.92 4.76 27.87
N ASN A 158 10.08 5.15 26.94
CA ASN A 158 9.42 6.46 26.95
C ASN A 158 7.89 6.29 26.92
N TRP A 159 7.27 6.39 25.75
CA TRP A 159 5.82 6.49 25.63
C TRP A 159 5.12 5.18 25.98
N PHE A 160 5.56 4.04 25.45
CA PHE A 160 4.95 2.74 25.79
C PHE A 160 5.04 2.48 27.28
N TYR A 161 6.23 2.64 27.86
CA TYR A 161 6.46 2.50 29.28
C TYR A 161 5.53 3.39 30.13
N SER A 162 5.45 4.68 29.82
CA SER A 162 4.63 5.63 30.60
C SER A 162 3.15 5.30 30.54
N MET A 163 2.64 4.91 29.37
CA MET A 163 1.24 4.49 29.20
C MET A 163 0.95 3.17 29.92
N LEU A 164 1.85 2.19 29.85
CA LEU A 164 1.71 0.92 30.55
C LEU A 164 1.69 1.11 32.07
N VAL A 165 2.58 1.93 32.61
CA VAL A 165 2.61 2.26 34.05
C VAL A 165 1.32 2.94 34.47
N MET A 166 0.93 4.04 33.82
CA MET A 166 -0.23 4.82 34.22
C MET A 166 -1.54 4.07 34.04
N SER A 167 -1.68 3.30 32.98
CA SER A 167 -2.85 2.46 32.76
C SER A 167 -2.97 1.34 33.83
N THR A 168 -1.86 0.73 34.19
CA THR A 168 -1.84 -0.30 35.25
C THR A 168 -2.20 0.29 36.60
N VAL A 169 -1.63 1.46 36.95
CA VAL A 169 -1.91 2.15 38.22
C VAL A 169 -3.37 2.60 38.30
N LEU A 170 -3.91 3.20 37.26
CA LEU A 170 -5.24 3.84 37.27
C LEU A 170 -6.38 2.86 36.96
N LYS A 171 -6.17 1.86 36.09
CA LYS A 171 -7.21 0.97 35.56
C LYS A 171 -6.93 -0.51 35.64
N LYS A 172 -5.70 -0.94 36.02
CA LYS A 172 -5.25 -2.35 36.11
C LYS A 172 -5.43 -3.13 34.78
N THR A 173 -5.30 -2.44 33.64
CA THR A 173 -5.44 -3.03 32.31
C THR A 173 -4.47 -2.39 31.30
N ASN A 174 -4.41 -2.94 30.09
CA ASN A 174 -3.58 -2.43 28.99
C ASN A 174 -4.13 -1.10 28.43
N PRO A 175 -3.28 -0.15 28.06
CA PRO A 175 -3.69 1.15 27.51
C PRO A 175 -4.14 1.06 26.05
N PHE A 176 -3.70 0.06 25.31
CA PHE A 176 -4.04 -0.21 23.91
C PHE A 176 -4.08 -1.72 23.65
N LYS A 177 -4.83 -2.12 22.62
CA LYS A 177 -4.99 -3.54 22.23
C LYS A 177 -3.89 -3.99 21.28
N THR A 178 -3.53 -3.13 20.30
CA THR A 178 -2.51 -3.41 19.29
C THR A 178 -1.53 -2.24 19.18
N VAL A 179 -0.25 -2.56 19.03
CA VAL A 179 0.80 -1.58 18.69
C VAL A 179 1.57 -2.03 17.45
N LEU A 180 1.64 -1.14 16.46
CA LEU A 180 2.53 -1.27 15.32
C LEU A 180 3.78 -0.42 15.57
N GLY A 181 4.90 -1.10 15.80
CA GLY A 181 6.19 -0.44 15.89
C GLY A 181 6.92 -0.46 14.55
N TYR A 182 7.60 0.63 14.23
CA TYR A 182 8.38 0.72 13.00
C TYR A 182 9.81 1.16 13.27
N GLU A 183 10.70 0.83 12.32
CA GLU A 183 12.10 1.23 12.37
C GLU A 183 12.33 2.62 11.80
N SER A 184 13.56 3.10 11.93
CA SER A 184 13.96 4.44 11.49
C SER A 184 13.93 4.59 9.97
N VAL A 185 13.66 5.81 9.52
CA VAL A 185 13.82 6.23 8.13
C VAL A 185 15.23 6.80 7.96
N VAL A 186 15.95 6.34 6.95
CA VAL A 186 17.32 6.78 6.63
C VAL A 186 17.41 7.35 5.22
N GLY A 187 18.48 8.05 4.91
CA GLY A 187 18.77 8.48 3.55
C GLY A 187 19.01 7.29 2.61
N GLU A 188 19.03 7.54 1.30
CA GLU A 188 19.32 6.49 0.29
C GLU A 188 20.73 5.88 0.43
N ASP A 189 21.61 6.57 1.14
CA ASP A 189 22.96 6.11 1.49
C ASP A 189 23.02 5.24 2.76
N GLY A 190 21.86 4.94 3.35
CA GLY A 190 21.73 4.14 4.57
C GLY A 190 22.08 4.87 5.88
N ARG A 191 22.45 6.15 5.81
CA ARG A 191 22.77 6.95 7.00
C ARG A 191 21.53 7.66 7.53
N ALA A 192 21.53 7.95 8.85
CA ALA A 192 20.52 8.80 9.46
C ALA A 192 20.42 10.15 8.73
N MET A 193 19.20 10.67 8.58
CA MET A 193 18.99 11.98 7.95
C MET A 193 19.23 13.10 8.94
N HIS A 194 20.19 13.99 8.63
CA HIS A 194 20.48 15.19 9.38
C HIS A 194 20.56 16.42 8.47
N LYS A 195 19.95 17.53 8.89
CA LYS A 195 20.01 18.79 8.14
C LYS A 195 21.44 19.26 7.90
N SER A 196 22.31 19.11 8.92
CA SER A 196 23.73 19.49 8.84
C SER A 196 24.55 18.64 7.87
N TRP A 197 24.08 17.43 7.51
CA TRP A 197 24.76 16.55 6.55
C TRP A 197 24.24 16.71 5.11
N GLY A 198 23.20 17.54 4.92
CA GLY A 198 22.61 17.78 3.61
C GLY A 198 21.83 16.60 3.01
N ASN A 199 21.65 15.50 3.77
CA ASN A 199 20.92 14.32 3.33
C ASN A 199 19.47 14.26 3.82
N SER A 200 18.99 15.30 4.50
CA SER A 200 17.61 15.44 4.93
C SER A 200 16.74 15.99 3.80
N ILE A 201 15.63 15.33 3.51
CA ILE A 201 14.65 15.78 2.52
C ILE A 201 13.56 16.55 3.25
N GLU A 202 13.44 17.86 2.93
CA GLU A 202 12.35 18.69 3.44
C GLU A 202 11.03 18.26 2.80
N PHE A 203 9.93 18.24 3.59
CA PHE A 203 8.66 17.66 3.18
C PHE A 203 8.09 18.24 1.87
N ASN A 204 8.01 19.58 1.75
CA ASN A 204 7.43 20.19 0.55
C ASN A 204 8.28 19.94 -0.70
N SER A 205 9.61 19.89 -0.53
CA SER A 205 10.54 19.53 -1.60
C SER A 205 10.36 18.07 -2.03
N GLY A 206 10.20 17.16 -1.07
CA GLY A 206 9.87 15.76 -1.30
C GLY A 206 8.51 15.59 -1.98
N ALA A 207 7.47 16.23 -1.44
CA ALA A 207 6.12 16.21 -2.01
C ALA A 207 6.07 16.70 -3.46
N LYS A 208 6.82 17.75 -3.79
CA LYS A 208 6.89 18.31 -5.16
C LYS A 208 7.65 17.40 -6.13
N LYS A 209 8.77 16.80 -5.71
CA LYS A 209 9.67 16.04 -6.59
C LYS A 209 9.33 14.55 -6.66
N ILE A 210 9.04 13.94 -5.52
CA ILE A 210 8.68 12.52 -5.42
C ILE A 210 7.20 12.32 -5.68
N GLY A 211 6.35 13.17 -5.12
CA GLY A 211 4.89 13.04 -5.10
C GLY A 211 4.41 12.33 -3.82
N VAL A 212 3.33 12.87 -3.23
CA VAL A 212 2.81 12.39 -1.94
C VAL A 212 2.36 10.93 -2.00
N ASP A 213 1.65 10.52 -3.05
CA ASP A 213 1.20 9.13 -3.21
C ASP A 213 2.39 8.16 -3.33
N VAL A 214 3.46 8.56 -4.01
CA VAL A 214 4.68 7.76 -4.11
C VAL A 214 5.35 7.63 -2.74
N MET A 215 5.44 8.72 -1.98
CA MET A 215 5.98 8.72 -0.61
C MET A 215 5.17 7.79 0.30
N ARG A 216 3.83 7.88 0.26
CA ARG A 216 2.94 7.01 1.02
C ARG A 216 3.12 5.54 0.64
N TRP A 217 3.28 5.26 -0.66
CA TRP A 217 3.56 3.91 -1.15
C TRP A 217 4.88 3.35 -0.62
N MET A 218 5.95 4.17 -0.60
CA MET A 218 7.24 3.79 -0.01
C MET A 218 7.09 3.35 1.45
N TYR A 219 6.38 4.15 2.26
CA TYR A 219 6.12 3.80 3.66
C TYR A 219 5.27 2.53 3.79
N SER A 220 4.25 2.37 2.95
CA SER A 220 3.36 1.21 2.98
C SER A 220 4.03 -0.10 2.58
N GLN A 221 5.07 -0.04 1.74
CA GLN A 221 5.89 -1.19 1.35
C GLN A 221 6.89 -1.59 2.43
N ALA A 222 7.21 -0.69 3.37
CA ALA A 222 8.21 -0.95 4.38
C ALA A 222 7.75 -2.07 5.33
N LEU A 223 8.66 -2.99 5.61
CA LEU A 223 8.48 -3.94 6.70
C LEU A 223 8.71 -3.22 8.02
N PRO A 224 7.85 -3.40 9.02
CA PRO A 224 7.98 -2.71 10.30
C PRO A 224 9.32 -2.92 11.02
N ASN A 225 9.96 -4.08 10.79
CA ASN A 225 11.24 -4.45 11.39
C ASN A 225 12.45 -4.12 10.53
N ALA A 226 12.28 -3.34 9.48
CA ALA A 226 13.36 -2.96 8.57
C ALA A 226 13.48 -1.44 8.46
N VAL A 227 14.72 -0.96 8.47
CA VAL A 227 15.03 0.44 8.20
C VAL A 227 14.59 0.80 6.78
N LEU A 228 13.90 1.94 6.62
CA LEU A 228 13.42 2.41 5.32
C LEU A 228 14.41 3.39 4.68
N PRO A 229 15.14 3.01 3.61
CA PRO A 229 15.87 3.96 2.78
C PRO A 229 14.88 4.85 2.01
N PHE A 230 14.94 6.15 2.25
CA PHE A 230 14.02 7.12 1.67
C PHE A 230 14.77 8.14 0.80
N GLY A 231 14.30 8.35 -0.44
CA GLY A 231 14.89 9.33 -1.33
C GLY A 231 14.31 9.35 -2.74
N TYR A 232 14.94 10.13 -3.60
CA TYR A 232 14.45 10.42 -4.94
C TYR A 232 14.56 9.22 -5.89
N LYS A 233 15.65 8.45 -5.83
CA LYS A 233 15.87 7.27 -6.68
C LYS A 233 14.82 6.20 -6.41
N ARG A 234 14.56 5.95 -5.12
CA ARG A 234 13.52 4.99 -4.71
C ARG A 234 12.14 5.44 -5.17
N GLY A 235 11.83 6.73 -5.06
CA GLY A 235 10.59 7.31 -5.58
C GLY A 235 10.44 7.13 -7.09
N ASP A 236 11.50 7.37 -7.87
CA ASP A 236 11.50 7.17 -9.33
C ASP A 236 11.33 5.69 -9.70
N GLU A 237 11.90 4.78 -8.95
CA GLU A 237 11.74 3.34 -9.14
C GLU A 237 10.28 2.91 -8.96
N ILE A 238 9.63 3.32 -7.88
CA ILE A 238 8.20 3.07 -7.62
C ILE A 238 7.34 3.68 -8.72
N ARG A 239 7.61 4.92 -9.11
CA ARG A 239 6.90 5.58 -10.20
C ARG A 239 6.97 4.76 -11.48
N ARG A 240 8.16 4.29 -11.86
CA ARG A 240 8.40 3.50 -13.07
C ARG A 240 7.79 2.10 -13.01
N LEU A 241 7.94 1.40 -11.88
CA LEU A 241 7.56 -0.01 -11.75
C LEU A 241 6.09 -0.23 -11.37
N PHE A 242 5.42 0.78 -10.80
CA PHE A 242 4.04 0.65 -10.36
C PHE A 242 3.12 1.75 -10.89
N ILE A 243 3.40 3.04 -10.58
CA ILE A 243 2.49 4.13 -10.91
C ILE A 243 2.26 4.25 -12.42
N LEU A 244 3.33 4.19 -13.22
CA LEU A 244 3.21 4.26 -14.68
C LEU A 244 2.47 3.07 -15.28
N ILE A 245 2.60 1.89 -14.67
CA ILE A 245 1.86 0.69 -15.11
C ILE A 245 0.35 0.88 -14.86
N LEU A 246 -0.02 1.32 -13.65
CA LEU A 246 -1.40 1.65 -13.30
C LEU A 246 -1.96 2.74 -14.22
N TRP A 247 -1.24 3.86 -14.35
CA TRP A 247 -1.65 4.98 -15.19
C TRP A 247 -1.82 4.60 -16.65
N ASN A 248 -0.91 3.84 -17.23
CA ASN A 248 -1.01 3.39 -18.61
C ASN A 248 -2.18 2.43 -18.82
N SER A 249 -2.50 1.60 -17.83
CA SER A 249 -3.67 0.71 -17.87
C SER A 249 -4.97 1.52 -17.90
N TYR A 250 -5.09 2.49 -17.00
CA TYR A 250 -6.21 3.42 -16.94
C TYR A 250 -6.31 4.25 -18.25
N ARG A 251 -5.21 4.86 -18.71
CA ARG A 251 -5.17 5.64 -19.96
C ARG A 251 -5.59 4.80 -21.16
N PHE A 252 -5.12 3.56 -21.26
CA PHE A 252 -5.53 2.66 -22.34
C PHE A 252 -7.04 2.46 -22.33
N PHE A 253 -7.62 2.11 -21.17
CA PHE A 253 -9.06 1.92 -21.05
C PHE A 253 -9.84 3.18 -21.49
N ILE A 254 -9.52 4.35 -20.93
CA ILE A 254 -10.21 5.61 -21.26
C ILE A 254 -10.08 5.95 -22.74
N THR A 255 -8.88 5.81 -23.32
CA THR A 255 -8.67 6.12 -24.73
C THR A 255 -9.53 5.24 -25.63
N GLN A 256 -9.56 3.92 -25.38
CA GLN A 256 -10.33 2.99 -26.22
C GLN A 256 -11.83 3.13 -26.00
N SER A 257 -12.28 3.22 -24.75
CA SER A 257 -13.70 3.35 -24.42
C SER A 257 -14.32 4.66 -24.98
N ASN A 258 -13.58 5.78 -24.90
CA ASN A 258 -14.03 7.04 -25.47
C ASN A 258 -14.11 7.00 -27.01
N SER A 259 -13.11 6.40 -27.67
CA SER A 259 -13.14 6.24 -29.13
C SER A 259 -14.32 5.37 -29.61
N ASP A 260 -14.74 4.41 -28.82
CA ASP A 260 -15.89 3.54 -29.08
C ASP A 260 -17.22 4.10 -28.54
N ASN A 261 -17.22 5.28 -27.90
CA ASN A 261 -18.37 5.84 -27.17
C ASN A 261 -18.99 4.87 -26.16
N TRP A 262 -18.17 3.95 -25.62
CA TRP A 262 -18.62 2.96 -24.66
C TRP A 262 -18.90 3.58 -23.30
N LYS A 263 -19.96 3.12 -22.63
CA LYS A 263 -20.32 3.53 -21.26
C LYS A 263 -20.62 2.30 -20.41
N PRO A 264 -20.23 2.32 -19.12
CA PRO A 264 -20.51 1.21 -18.22
C PRO A 264 -22.01 1.05 -17.99
N SER A 265 -22.50 -0.18 -18.01
CA SER A 265 -23.86 -0.49 -17.60
C SER A 265 -23.91 -0.78 -16.11
N LYS A 266 -24.85 -0.15 -15.40
CA LYS A 266 -25.05 -0.34 -13.95
C LYS A 266 -25.53 -1.77 -13.58
N ASN A 267 -26.18 -2.48 -14.51
CA ASN A 267 -26.84 -3.76 -14.27
C ASN A 267 -26.20 -4.93 -15.05
N THR A 268 -25.05 -4.74 -15.65
CA THR A 268 -24.44 -5.83 -16.43
C THR A 268 -23.86 -6.86 -15.48
N LYS A 269 -24.44 -8.05 -15.50
CA LYS A 269 -23.82 -9.25 -14.96
C LYS A 269 -22.52 -9.45 -15.73
N LEU A 270 -21.40 -9.53 -15.01
CA LEU A 270 -20.10 -9.82 -15.63
C LEU A 270 -20.22 -11.16 -16.38
N ASP A 271 -20.26 -11.10 -17.71
CA ASP A 271 -20.30 -12.32 -18.53
C ASP A 271 -18.89 -12.88 -18.63
N ASN A 272 -18.73 -14.07 -18.12
CA ASN A 272 -17.47 -14.75 -17.98
C ASN A 272 -17.24 -15.79 -19.09
N SER A 273 -17.60 -15.53 -20.34
CA SER A 273 -17.35 -16.46 -21.43
C SER A 273 -15.86 -16.59 -21.77
N ASN A 274 -15.15 -15.45 -21.83
CA ASN A 274 -13.73 -15.40 -22.16
C ASN A 274 -12.83 -15.85 -20.99
N PRO A 275 -11.85 -16.75 -21.21
CA PRO A 275 -10.98 -17.25 -20.16
C PRO A 275 -10.08 -16.17 -19.53
N LEU A 276 -9.71 -15.13 -20.30
CA LEU A 276 -8.92 -14.01 -19.76
C LEU A 276 -9.75 -13.16 -18.79
N ASP A 277 -11.03 -12.91 -19.11
CA ASP A 277 -11.94 -12.18 -18.22
C ASP A 277 -12.17 -12.97 -16.92
N LYS A 278 -12.48 -14.26 -17.02
CA LYS A 278 -12.60 -15.16 -15.86
C LYS A 278 -11.35 -15.14 -14.98
N TRP A 279 -10.19 -15.21 -15.61
CA TRP A 279 -8.92 -15.25 -14.90
C TRP A 279 -8.66 -13.95 -14.14
N ILE A 280 -8.76 -12.80 -14.81
CA ILE A 280 -8.44 -11.52 -14.15
C ILE A 280 -9.45 -11.16 -13.06
N LEU A 281 -10.72 -11.51 -13.24
CA LEU A 281 -11.75 -11.35 -12.21
C LEU A 281 -11.46 -12.23 -10.99
N SER A 282 -11.07 -13.50 -11.19
CA SER A 282 -10.66 -14.38 -10.09
C SER A 282 -9.43 -13.84 -9.35
N ARG A 283 -8.41 -13.36 -10.08
CA ARG A 283 -7.24 -12.69 -9.52
C ARG A 283 -7.62 -11.48 -8.66
N LEU A 284 -8.58 -10.67 -9.14
CA LEU A 284 -9.09 -9.52 -8.40
C LEU A 284 -9.73 -9.93 -7.08
N GLN A 285 -10.55 -10.98 -7.09
CA GLN A 285 -11.22 -11.47 -5.88
C GLN A 285 -10.22 -11.95 -4.81
N ASN A 286 -9.15 -12.63 -5.24
CA ASN A 286 -8.06 -13.01 -4.34
C ASN A 286 -7.30 -11.78 -3.83
N THR A 287 -7.08 -10.78 -4.67
CA THR A 287 -6.43 -9.52 -4.25
C THR A 287 -7.27 -8.77 -3.22
N ILE A 288 -8.60 -8.67 -3.39
CA ILE A 288 -9.51 -8.09 -2.39
C ILE A 288 -9.33 -8.80 -1.04
N LEU A 289 -9.33 -10.14 -1.05
CA LEU A 289 -9.19 -10.93 0.17
C LEU A 289 -7.82 -10.71 0.84
N GLU A 290 -6.74 -10.75 0.08
CA GLU A 290 -5.37 -10.60 0.58
C GLU A 290 -5.15 -9.20 1.17
N VAL A 291 -5.60 -8.15 0.47
CA VAL A 291 -5.49 -6.75 0.94
C VAL A 291 -6.31 -6.54 2.21
N THR A 292 -7.57 -7.00 2.21
CA THR A 292 -8.45 -6.87 3.38
C THR A 292 -7.86 -7.56 4.60
N LYS A 293 -7.44 -8.82 4.47
CA LYS A 293 -6.81 -9.57 5.58
C LYS A 293 -5.54 -8.92 6.11
N SER A 294 -4.76 -8.29 5.23
CA SER A 294 -3.53 -7.60 5.62
C SER A 294 -3.83 -6.32 6.40
N LEU A 295 -4.79 -5.53 5.91
CA LEU A 295 -5.19 -4.29 6.57
C LEU A 295 -5.92 -4.54 7.90
N ASP A 296 -6.74 -5.59 8.00
CA ASP A 296 -7.38 -6.02 9.26
C ASP A 296 -6.34 -6.38 10.34
N LYS A 297 -5.14 -6.77 9.92
CA LYS A 297 -4.00 -7.03 10.81
C LYS A 297 -3.07 -5.84 10.98
N PHE A 298 -3.43 -4.67 10.48
CA PHE A 298 -2.58 -3.46 10.46
C PHE A 298 -1.22 -3.66 9.77
N TYR A 299 -1.13 -4.56 8.79
CA TYR A 299 0.12 -4.90 8.12
C TYR A 299 0.06 -4.57 6.63
N THR A 300 0.62 -3.43 6.24
CA THR A 300 0.46 -2.85 4.89
C THR A 300 1.35 -3.52 3.83
N ALA A 301 2.55 -3.97 4.17
CA ALA A 301 3.51 -4.49 3.20
C ALA A 301 2.98 -5.67 2.35
N PRO A 302 2.34 -6.71 2.89
CA PRO A 302 1.75 -7.77 2.06
C PRO A 302 0.62 -7.27 1.15
N ALA A 303 -0.16 -6.26 1.61
CA ALA A 303 -1.20 -5.65 0.80
C ALA A 303 -0.63 -4.95 -0.44
N THR A 304 0.48 -4.20 -0.29
CA THR A 304 1.14 -3.56 -1.43
C THR A 304 1.67 -4.57 -2.43
N VAL A 305 2.24 -5.68 -1.98
CA VAL A 305 2.70 -6.78 -2.85
C VAL A 305 1.53 -7.38 -3.65
N ALA A 306 0.38 -7.61 -3.02
CA ALA A 306 -0.81 -8.12 -3.69
C ALA A 306 -1.32 -7.15 -4.77
N LEU A 307 -1.35 -5.84 -4.46
CA LEU A 307 -1.78 -4.78 -5.37
C LEU A 307 -0.83 -4.63 -6.57
N GLU A 308 0.48 -4.65 -6.35
CA GLU A 308 1.48 -4.59 -7.43
C GLU A 308 1.36 -5.80 -8.37
N LYS A 309 1.23 -6.99 -7.79
CA LYS A 309 1.08 -8.23 -8.55
C LYS A 309 -0.18 -8.22 -9.39
N PHE A 310 -1.31 -7.80 -8.83
CA PHE A 310 -2.55 -7.67 -9.58
C PHE A 310 -2.43 -6.62 -10.70
N THR A 311 -1.90 -5.44 -10.40
CA THR A 311 -1.73 -4.37 -11.39
C THR A 311 -0.83 -4.81 -12.55
N ASN A 312 0.21 -5.57 -12.25
CA ASN A 312 1.08 -6.15 -13.28
C ASN A 312 0.36 -7.22 -14.12
N ASP A 313 -0.38 -8.15 -13.49
CA ASP A 313 -1.18 -9.16 -14.18
C ASP A 313 -2.24 -8.48 -15.08
N PHE A 314 -2.91 -7.45 -14.58
CA PHE A 314 -3.90 -6.67 -15.29
C PHE A 314 -3.32 -5.96 -16.52
N SER A 315 -2.20 -5.25 -16.34
CA SER A 315 -1.56 -4.49 -17.42
C SER A 315 -0.86 -5.36 -18.45
N THR A 316 0.06 -6.22 -17.99
CA THR A 316 1.02 -6.92 -18.88
C THR A 316 0.45 -8.19 -19.50
N TRP A 317 -0.62 -8.75 -18.91
CA TRP A 317 -1.30 -9.92 -19.45
C TRP A 317 -2.72 -9.60 -19.90
N TYR A 318 -3.60 -9.19 -19.02
CA TYR A 318 -4.99 -9.01 -19.38
C TYR A 318 -5.20 -7.92 -20.45
N ILE A 319 -4.80 -6.67 -20.16
CA ILE A 319 -4.97 -5.56 -21.13
C ILE A 319 -4.21 -5.84 -22.42
N ARG A 320 -2.94 -6.24 -22.33
CA ARG A 320 -2.12 -6.48 -23.51
C ARG A 320 -2.72 -7.54 -24.43
N ARG A 321 -3.27 -8.61 -23.85
CA ARG A 321 -3.94 -9.69 -24.60
C ARG A 321 -5.33 -9.32 -25.10
N SER A 322 -5.98 -8.36 -24.46
CA SER A 322 -7.33 -7.89 -24.84
C SER A 322 -7.31 -6.72 -25.84
N ARG A 323 -6.14 -6.29 -26.30
CA ARG A 323 -6.04 -5.17 -27.25
C ARG A 323 -6.80 -5.41 -28.54
N ASP A 324 -6.76 -6.61 -29.07
CA ASP A 324 -7.46 -6.99 -30.31
C ASP A 324 -8.97 -7.25 -30.10
N ARG A 325 -9.48 -7.11 -28.85
CA ARG A 325 -10.90 -7.22 -28.49
C ARG A 325 -11.61 -5.87 -28.37
N VAL A 326 -10.87 -4.77 -28.31
CA VAL A 326 -11.39 -3.43 -28.05
C VAL A 326 -10.84 -2.42 -29.06
N GLY A 327 -11.51 -1.25 -29.17
CA GLY A 327 -11.10 -0.16 -30.06
C GLY A 327 -11.93 -0.12 -31.34
N VAL A 328 -11.81 1.00 -32.07
CA VAL A 328 -12.62 1.34 -33.26
C VAL A 328 -12.53 0.32 -34.40
N ASN A 329 -11.42 -0.42 -34.47
CA ASN A 329 -11.20 -1.43 -35.52
C ASN A 329 -11.84 -2.79 -35.24
N VAL A 330 -12.40 -2.95 -34.04
CA VAL A 330 -13.03 -4.18 -33.62
C VAL A 330 -14.54 -4.05 -33.78
N LYS A 331 -15.17 -5.01 -34.48
CA LYS A 331 -16.63 -5.01 -34.64
C LYS A 331 -17.32 -5.01 -33.30
N ASN A 332 -18.38 -4.21 -33.18
CA ASN A 332 -19.21 -4.20 -31.98
C ASN A 332 -19.82 -5.59 -31.75
N GLY A 333 -19.82 -6.03 -30.51
CA GLY A 333 -20.33 -7.33 -30.12
C GLY A 333 -20.10 -7.63 -28.64
N GLN A 334 -20.67 -8.72 -28.18
CA GLN A 334 -20.68 -9.10 -26.75
C GLN A 334 -19.26 -9.24 -26.17
N ASP A 335 -18.30 -9.80 -26.91
CA ASP A 335 -16.92 -9.97 -26.41
C ASP A 335 -16.19 -8.63 -26.20
N LYS A 336 -16.45 -7.66 -27.10
CA LYS A 336 -15.93 -6.29 -26.94
C LYS A 336 -16.51 -5.60 -25.71
N ASP A 337 -17.82 -5.70 -25.52
CA ASP A 337 -18.50 -5.12 -24.36
C ASP A 337 -18.04 -5.79 -23.04
N ASN A 338 -17.93 -7.11 -23.02
CA ASN A 338 -17.43 -7.87 -21.88
C ASN A 338 -16.00 -7.46 -21.51
N ALA A 339 -15.13 -7.23 -22.50
CA ALA A 339 -13.77 -6.80 -22.26
C ALA A 339 -13.74 -5.40 -21.61
N TYR A 340 -14.51 -4.44 -22.10
CA TYR A 340 -14.62 -3.12 -21.49
C TYR A 340 -15.21 -3.17 -20.09
N GLN A 341 -16.29 -3.91 -19.90
CA GLN A 341 -16.95 -4.05 -18.60
C GLN A 341 -16.01 -4.67 -17.56
N THR A 342 -15.22 -5.68 -17.95
CA THR A 342 -14.21 -6.29 -17.09
C THR A 342 -13.08 -5.31 -16.74
N MET A 343 -12.57 -4.54 -17.71
CA MET A 343 -11.57 -3.51 -17.48
C MET A 343 -12.07 -2.44 -16.50
N TYR A 344 -13.29 -1.95 -16.73
CA TYR A 344 -13.94 -0.96 -15.89
C TYR A 344 -14.09 -1.47 -14.44
N TYR A 345 -14.65 -2.66 -14.27
CA TYR A 345 -14.82 -3.26 -12.95
C TYR A 345 -13.48 -3.45 -12.21
N CYS A 346 -12.45 -3.93 -12.92
CA CYS A 346 -11.11 -4.08 -12.34
C CYS A 346 -10.52 -2.73 -11.92
N LEU A 347 -10.61 -1.70 -12.75
CA LEU A 347 -10.07 -0.37 -12.44
C LEU A 347 -10.80 0.30 -11.28
N VAL A 348 -12.13 0.29 -11.26
CA VAL A 348 -12.93 0.86 -10.16
C VAL A 348 -12.63 0.13 -8.84
N THR A 349 -12.56 -1.19 -8.86
CA THR A 349 -12.23 -1.97 -7.65
C THR A 349 -10.81 -1.71 -7.19
N LEU A 350 -9.85 -1.64 -8.12
CA LEU A 350 -8.45 -1.36 -7.80
C LEU A 350 -8.27 0.03 -7.18
N THR A 351 -8.98 1.06 -7.66
CA THR A 351 -8.93 2.40 -7.05
C THR A 351 -9.44 2.40 -5.61
N LYS A 352 -10.49 1.65 -5.31
CA LYS A 352 -10.99 1.48 -3.93
C LYS A 352 -9.95 0.81 -3.03
N LEU A 353 -9.30 -0.25 -3.51
CA LEU A 353 -8.24 -0.93 -2.76
C LEU A 353 -7.00 -0.06 -2.56
N LEU A 354 -6.68 0.83 -3.51
CA LEU A 354 -5.54 1.73 -3.45
C LEU A 354 -5.79 2.98 -2.59
N ALA A 355 -7.03 3.35 -2.34
CA ALA A 355 -7.40 4.60 -1.65
C ALA A 355 -6.71 4.80 -0.29
N PRO A 356 -6.56 3.79 0.59
CA PRO A 356 -5.84 3.96 1.85
C PRO A 356 -4.34 4.23 1.68
N PHE A 357 -3.75 3.78 0.58
CA PHE A 357 -2.31 3.88 0.29
C PHE A 357 -1.96 5.13 -0.51
N MET A 358 -2.70 5.39 -1.57
CA MET A 358 -2.47 6.41 -2.58
C MET A 358 -3.73 7.24 -2.84
N PRO A 359 -4.14 8.08 -1.85
CA PRO A 359 -5.45 8.72 -1.82
C PRO A 359 -5.72 9.63 -3.02
N TYR A 360 -4.71 10.32 -3.57
CA TYR A 360 -4.93 11.33 -4.60
C TYR A 360 -5.11 10.73 -5.99
N ILE A 361 -4.22 9.83 -6.41
CA ILE A 361 -4.33 9.21 -7.74
C ILE A 361 -5.53 8.27 -7.81
N SER A 362 -5.83 7.54 -6.73
CA SER A 362 -6.99 6.66 -6.68
C SER A 362 -8.31 7.43 -6.77
N ASP A 363 -8.43 8.55 -6.07
CA ASP A 363 -9.60 9.41 -6.11
C ASP A 363 -9.80 10.05 -7.49
N ASN A 364 -8.73 10.56 -8.09
CA ASN A 364 -8.77 11.16 -9.43
C ASN A 364 -9.24 10.14 -10.49
N ILE A 365 -8.67 8.93 -10.48
CA ILE A 365 -9.08 7.86 -11.41
C ILE A 365 -10.53 7.44 -11.15
N TYR A 366 -10.91 7.25 -9.89
CA TYR A 366 -12.26 6.84 -9.50
C TYR A 366 -13.33 7.84 -9.96
N LYS A 367 -13.15 9.11 -9.67
CA LYS A 367 -14.05 10.19 -10.10
C LYS A 367 -14.25 10.20 -11.62
N ASN A 368 -13.16 10.09 -12.35
CA ASN A 368 -13.22 10.10 -13.81
C ASN A 368 -13.90 8.85 -14.40
N LEU A 369 -13.77 7.70 -13.73
CA LEU A 369 -14.41 6.44 -14.16
C LEU A 369 -15.91 6.41 -13.84
N THR A 370 -16.29 6.88 -12.64
CA THR A 370 -17.63 6.65 -12.10
C THR A 370 -18.54 7.88 -12.15
N GLY A 371 -17.97 9.09 -12.16
CA GLY A 371 -18.69 10.34 -11.94
C GLY A 371 -19.11 10.59 -10.49
N GLU A 372 -18.79 9.67 -9.56
CA GLU A 372 -19.11 9.80 -8.14
C GLU A 372 -18.18 10.81 -7.44
N GLU A 373 -18.60 11.35 -6.31
CA GLU A 373 -17.94 12.44 -5.60
C GLU A 373 -16.52 12.09 -5.14
N SER A 374 -16.30 10.92 -4.55
CA SER A 374 -14.99 10.49 -4.08
C SER A 374 -14.90 8.99 -3.82
N VAL A 375 -13.74 8.40 -4.09
CA VAL A 375 -13.42 7.02 -3.71
C VAL A 375 -13.44 6.83 -2.20
N HIS A 376 -13.16 7.88 -1.44
CA HIS A 376 -13.11 7.86 0.04
C HIS A 376 -14.50 7.79 0.68
N LEU A 377 -15.56 8.04 -0.08
CA LEU A 377 -16.96 7.86 0.33
C LEU A 377 -17.53 6.51 -0.13
N ALA A 378 -16.78 5.77 -0.94
CA ALA A 378 -17.22 4.49 -1.46
C ALA A 378 -17.01 3.36 -0.44
N ASP A 379 -17.90 2.38 -0.46
CA ASP A 379 -17.73 1.18 0.34
C ASP A 379 -16.49 0.38 -0.06
N TRP A 380 -15.86 -0.22 0.96
CA TRP A 380 -14.78 -1.17 0.76
C TRP A 380 -15.24 -2.38 -0.06
N PRO A 381 -14.49 -2.80 -1.10
CA PRO A 381 -14.91 -3.90 -1.96
C PRO A 381 -14.96 -5.23 -1.19
N LYS A 382 -16.07 -5.96 -1.36
CA LYS A 382 -16.23 -7.30 -0.80
C LYS A 382 -15.88 -8.35 -1.84
N GLN A 383 -15.25 -9.45 -1.39
CA GLN A 383 -14.95 -10.59 -2.26
C GLN A 383 -16.24 -11.23 -2.77
N ASP A 384 -16.37 -11.36 -4.07
CA ASP A 384 -17.40 -12.19 -4.71
C ASP A 384 -16.84 -13.58 -5.00
N LYS A 385 -17.27 -14.56 -4.20
CA LYS A 385 -16.82 -15.96 -4.32
C LYS A 385 -17.27 -16.62 -5.62
N THR A 386 -18.32 -16.11 -6.27
CA THR A 386 -18.82 -16.68 -7.55
C THR A 386 -17.86 -16.44 -8.71
N LEU A 387 -16.99 -15.43 -8.59
CA LEU A 387 -15.97 -15.10 -9.58
C LEU A 387 -14.64 -15.84 -9.35
N LEU A 388 -14.50 -16.60 -8.27
CA LEU A 388 -13.29 -17.37 -7.99
C LEU A 388 -13.17 -18.59 -8.90
N ASN A 389 -11.97 -18.77 -9.46
CA ASN A 389 -11.63 -19.94 -10.27
C ASN A 389 -10.17 -20.37 -10.04
N PRO A 390 -9.87 -21.01 -8.90
CA PRO A 390 -8.49 -21.37 -8.53
C PRO A 390 -7.81 -22.28 -9.57
N LEU A 391 -8.57 -23.21 -10.19
CA LEU A 391 -8.04 -24.09 -11.23
C LEU A 391 -7.60 -23.30 -12.47
N LEU A 392 -8.38 -22.30 -12.88
CA LEU A 392 -8.01 -21.43 -14.00
C LEU A 392 -6.78 -20.59 -13.65
N GLU A 393 -6.66 -20.07 -12.44
CA GLU A 393 -5.48 -19.33 -12.00
C GLU A 393 -4.22 -20.18 -12.04
N GLU A 394 -4.30 -21.43 -11.55
CA GLU A 394 -3.19 -22.38 -11.62
C GLU A 394 -2.79 -22.69 -13.07
N ASN A 395 -3.77 -22.97 -13.93
CA ASN A 395 -3.53 -23.24 -15.34
C ASN A 395 -2.96 -22.02 -16.07
N MET A 396 -3.42 -20.80 -15.78
CA MET A 396 -2.83 -19.57 -16.32
C MET A 396 -1.40 -19.34 -15.83
N LYS A 397 -1.09 -19.71 -14.59
CA LYS A 397 0.29 -19.70 -14.10
C LYS A 397 1.18 -20.62 -14.93
N LYS A 398 0.75 -21.86 -15.17
CA LYS A 398 1.48 -22.81 -16.04
C LYS A 398 1.58 -22.31 -17.49
N THR A 399 0.51 -21.70 -18.02
CA THR A 399 0.52 -21.06 -19.34
C THR A 399 1.64 -20.02 -19.44
N ARG A 400 1.75 -19.14 -18.45
CA ARG A 400 2.79 -18.09 -18.40
C ARG A 400 4.20 -18.69 -18.27
N GLU A 401 4.37 -19.71 -17.46
CA GLU A 401 5.64 -20.44 -17.34
C GLU A 401 6.09 -21.06 -18.67
N VAL A 402 5.16 -21.66 -19.43
CA VAL A 402 5.45 -22.18 -20.78
C VAL A 402 5.87 -21.06 -21.72
N VAL A 403 5.14 -19.94 -21.72
CA VAL A 403 5.46 -18.77 -22.54
C VAL A 403 6.86 -18.26 -22.21
N GLU A 404 7.22 -18.13 -20.93
CA GLU A 404 8.57 -17.71 -20.50
C GLU A 404 9.66 -18.66 -21.01
N LYS A 405 9.43 -19.99 -20.92
CA LYS A 405 10.38 -20.99 -21.43
C LYS A 405 10.56 -20.87 -22.94
N ILE A 406 9.47 -20.65 -23.70
CA ILE A 406 9.53 -20.45 -25.15
C ILE A 406 10.29 -19.17 -25.50
N HIS A 407 10.00 -18.05 -24.80
CA HIS A 407 10.72 -16.79 -25.01
C HIS A 407 12.20 -16.90 -24.68
N ALA A 408 12.57 -17.59 -23.60
CA ALA A 408 13.95 -17.86 -23.25
C ALA A 408 14.68 -18.67 -24.34
N GLN A 409 14.00 -19.66 -24.94
CA GLN A 409 14.58 -20.42 -26.08
C GLN A 409 14.71 -19.56 -27.34
N ARG A 410 13.73 -18.68 -27.62
CA ARG A 410 13.83 -17.72 -28.74
C ARG A 410 15.01 -16.78 -28.54
N ALA A 411 15.19 -16.22 -27.35
CA ALA A 411 16.30 -15.32 -27.01
C ALA A 411 17.66 -16.04 -27.17
N LYS A 412 17.79 -17.27 -26.66
CA LYS A 412 19.01 -18.09 -26.80
C LYS A 412 19.39 -18.36 -28.25
N LYS A 413 18.39 -18.41 -29.15
CA LYS A 413 18.58 -18.67 -30.59
C LYS A 413 18.49 -17.40 -31.42
N GLU A 414 18.46 -16.20 -30.81
CA GLU A 414 18.37 -14.89 -31.45
C GLU A 414 17.15 -14.71 -32.38
N LEU A 415 16.08 -15.48 -32.11
CA LEU A 415 14.85 -15.46 -32.89
C LEU A 415 13.88 -14.40 -32.39
N LYS A 416 13.58 -13.41 -33.23
CA LYS A 416 12.57 -12.38 -32.93
C LYS A 416 11.19 -13.02 -32.70
N VAL A 417 10.44 -12.51 -31.70
CA VAL A 417 9.06 -13.01 -31.45
C VAL A 417 8.14 -12.83 -32.66
N ARG A 418 8.35 -11.80 -33.46
CA ARG A 418 7.59 -11.54 -34.68
C ARG A 418 7.78 -12.58 -35.79
N GLN A 419 8.89 -13.31 -35.77
CA GLN A 419 9.10 -14.44 -36.69
C GLN A 419 8.28 -15.63 -36.20
N PRO A 420 7.22 -16.07 -36.92
CA PRO A 420 6.48 -17.26 -36.54
C PRO A 420 7.33 -18.51 -36.69
N LEU A 421 7.09 -19.50 -35.84
CA LEU A 421 7.71 -20.81 -35.89
C LEU A 421 6.64 -21.89 -36.05
N ALA A 422 6.99 -22.98 -36.71
CA ALA A 422 6.05 -24.07 -36.97
C ALA A 422 5.58 -24.74 -35.68
N LYS A 423 6.50 -25.07 -34.76
CA LYS A 423 6.17 -25.92 -33.61
C LYS A 423 7.04 -25.64 -32.40
N ALA A 424 6.45 -25.78 -31.22
CA ALA A 424 7.15 -25.95 -29.96
C ALA A 424 6.79 -27.27 -29.30
N THR A 425 7.76 -27.96 -28.73
CA THR A 425 7.57 -29.17 -27.93
C THR A 425 7.89 -28.85 -26.47
N ILE A 426 6.93 -29.13 -25.59
CA ILE A 426 7.02 -28.85 -24.16
C ILE A 426 7.13 -30.18 -23.40
N SER A 427 8.19 -30.34 -22.60
CA SER A 427 8.26 -31.47 -21.67
C SER A 427 7.28 -31.28 -20.52
N GLY A 428 6.59 -32.34 -20.10
CA GLY A 428 5.59 -32.30 -19.04
C GLY A 428 4.18 -32.63 -19.52
N LYS A 429 3.29 -32.85 -18.54
CA LYS A 429 1.88 -33.17 -18.84
C LYS A 429 1.15 -31.95 -19.40
N SER A 430 0.31 -32.18 -20.40
CA SER A 430 -0.63 -31.16 -20.86
C SER A 430 -1.53 -30.70 -19.72
N PHE A 431 -1.88 -29.44 -19.73
CA PHE A 431 -2.72 -28.81 -18.72
C PHE A 431 -3.74 -27.85 -19.36
N GLY A 432 -4.79 -27.55 -18.63
CA GLY A 432 -5.81 -26.61 -19.06
C GLY A 432 -6.66 -27.10 -20.24
N LYS A 433 -7.48 -26.19 -20.75
CA LYS A 433 -8.34 -26.41 -21.93
C LYS A 433 -7.64 -25.87 -23.18
N PRO A 434 -8.08 -26.28 -24.39
CA PRO A 434 -7.51 -25.82 -25.67
C PRO A 434 -7.38 -24.31 -25.81
N ASN A 435 -8.31 -23.53 -25.22
CA ASN A 435 -8.27 -22.07 -25.26
C ASN A 435 -7.05 -21.46 -24.51
N LEU A 436 -6.50 -22.14 -23.50
CA LEU A 436 -5.25 -21.73 -22.85
C LEU A 436 -4.03 -22.06 -23.69
N HIS A 437 -4.06 -23.15 -24.43
CA HIS A 437 -3.02 -23.47 -25.41
C HIS A 437 -2.99 -22.42 -26.53
N GLN A 438 -4.17 -21.94 -26.96
CA GLN A 438 -4.25 -20.85 -27.93
C GLN A 438 -3.55 -19.58 -27.43
N ILE A 439 -3.69 -19.24 -26.14
CA ILE A 439 -2.96 -18.12 -25.54
C ILE A 439 -1.43 -18.29 -25.67
N ILE A 440 -0.91 -19.53 -25.47
CA ILE A 440 0.52 -19.79 -25.64
C ILE A 440 0.93 -19.59 -27.10
N LEU A 441 0.19 -20.13 -28.05
CA LEU A 441 0.46 -20.02 -29.48
C LEU A 441 0.55 -18.56 -29.95
N GLU A 442 -0.46 -17.77 -29.58
CA GLU A 442 -0.55 -16.36 -29.93
C GLU A 442 0.56 -15.54 -29.27
N GLU A 443 0.83 -15.76 -27.96
CA GLU A 443 1.81 -15.01 -27.19
C GLU A 443 3.25 -15.25 -27.70
N THR A 444 3.50 -16.48 -28.11
CA THR A 444 4.83 -16.89 -28.53
C THR A 444 5.01 -16.91 -30.05
N ASN A 445 3.93 -16.62 -30.80
CA ASN A 445 3.89 -16.68 -32.25
C ASN A 445 4.39 -18.02 -32.80
N ILE A 446 3.77 -19.11 -32.33
CA ILE A 446 4.03 -20.49 -32.73
C ILE A 446 2.74 -21.08 -33.32
N LYS A 447 2.83 -21.87 -34.38
CA LYS A 447 1.64 -22.43 -35.05
C LYS A 447 1.08 -23.65 -34.35
N ALA A 448 1.92 -24.47 -33.73
CA ALA A 448 1.52 -25.67 -33.01
C ALA A 448 2.32 -25.91 -31.73
N ILE A 449 1.68 -26.43 -30.71
CA ILE A 449 2.32 -26.85 -29.46
C ILE A 449 2.02 -28.33 -29.20
N GLU A 450 3.06 -29.04 -28.79
CA GLU A 450 2.95 -30.46 -28.39
C GLU A 450 3.49 -30.63 -26.98
N PHE A 451 2.74 -31.37 -26.14
CA PHE A 451 3.19 -31.76 -24.82
C PHE A 451 3.68 -33.20 -24.82
N THR A 452 4.87 -33.44 -24.28
CA THR A 452 5.44 -34.76 -24.13
C THR A 452 5.50 -35.12 -22.65
N ASN A 453 5.04 -36.29 -22.30
CA ASN A 453 5.07 -36.80 -20.92
C ASN A 453 6.49 -37.23 -20.46
N LYS A 454 7.55 -36.80 -21.18
CA LYS A 454 8.93 -37.21 -20.95
C LYS A 454 9.73 -36.09 -20.31
N GLY A 455 10.58 -36.43 -19.34
CA GLY A 455 11.56 -35.54 -18.72
C GLY A 455 11.15 -34.93 -17.39
N GLU A 456 12.13 -34.57 -16.57
CA GLU A 456 11.93 -33.85 -15.33
C GLU A 456 11.87 -32.34 -15.59
N GLY A 457 10.79 -31.70 -15.12
CA GLY A 457 10.59 -30.25 -15.18
C GLY A 457 10.11 -29.72 -16.54
N LEU A 458 9.67 -28.47 -16.54
CA LEU A 458 9.13 -27.78 -17.73
C LEU A 458 10.26 -27.26 -18.62
N LYS A 459 10.43 -27.85 -19.81
CA LYS A 459 11.39 -27.42 -20.83
C LYS A 459 10.69 -27.18 -22.15
N ALA A 460 11.12 -26.19 -22.93
CA ALA A 460 10.63 -25.92 -24.27
C ALA A 460 11.72 -26.17 -25.31
N THR A 461 11.37 -26.84 -26.41
CA THR A 461 12.21 -27.01 -27.59
C THR A 461 11.48 -26.42 -28.80
N LEU A 462 12.19 -25.63 -29.62
CA LEU A 462 11.63 -24.94 -30.78
C LEU A 462 12.08 -25.59 -32.08
N ASP A 463 11.14 -25.85 -32.97
CA ASP A 463 11.45 -26.08 -34.37
C ASP A 463 11.82 -24.73 -35.02
N THR A 464 13.05 -24.60 -35.42
CA THR A 464 13.62 -23.37 -35.99
C THR A 464 13.70 -23.38 -37.51
N LYS A 465 13.22 -24.44 -38.17
CA LYS A 465 13.17 -24.53 -39.61
C LYS A 465 12.10 -23.57 -40.15
N LEU A 466 12.52 -22.60 -40.95
CA LEU A 466 11.63 -21.60 -41.53
C LEU A 466 11.21 -22.02 -42.93
N THR A 467 9.94 -22.25 -43.16
CA THR A 467 9.35 -22.39 -44.50
C THR A 467 9.20 -21.03 -45.18
N PRO A 468 9.03 -20.98 -46.53
CA PRO A 468 8.76 -19.74 -47.25
C PRO A 468 7.58 -18.95 -46.65
N GLU A 469 6.48 -19.62 -46.32
CA GLU A 469 5.28 -19.00 -45.74
C GLU A 469 5.55 -18.40 -44.36
N LEU A 470 6.35 -19.07 -43.50
CA LEU A 470 6.72 -18.54 -42.19
C LEU A 470 7.63 -17.32 -42.31
N LYS A 471 8.49 -17.27 -43.33
CA LYS A 471 9.33 -16.08 -43.61
C LYS A 471 8.48 -14.92 -44.07
N ALA A 472 7.56 -15.14 -45.02
CA ALA A 472 6.63 -14.16 -45.54
C ALA A 472 5.74 -13.56 -44.44
N GLU A 473 5.15 -14.40 -43.56
CA GLU A 473 4.40 -13.93 -42.40
C GLU A 473 5.28 -13.11 -41.45
N GLY A 474 6.50 -13.52 -41.20
CA GLY A 474 7.45 -12.77 -40.38
C GLY A 474 7.76 -11.38 -40.95
N GLN A 475 7.91 -11.28 -42.28
CA GLN A 475 8.11 -10.04 -42.99
C GLN A 475 6.85 -9.14 -42.89
N ALA A 476 5.66 -9.68 -43.10
CA ALA A 476 4.42 -8.95 -42.95
C ALA A 476 4.26 -8.34 -41.55
N ARG A 477 4.54 -9.11 -40.49
CA ARG A 477 4.50 -8.64 -39.09
C ARG A 477 5.53 -7.53 -38.80
N GLU A 478 6.71 -7.59 -39.44
CA GLU A 478 7.70 -6.52 -39.30
C GLU A 478 7.24 -5.25 -40.04
N ILE A 479 6.63 -5.36 -41.22
CA ILE A 479 6.03 -4.25 -41.93
C ILE A 479 4.91 -3.60 -41.09
N ILE A 480 4.00 -4.37 -40.52
CA ILE A 480 2.95 -3.86 -39.63
C ILE A 480 3.56 -3.04 -38.48
N ARG A 481 4.64 -3.54 -37.86
CA ARG A 481 5.33 -2.79 -36.79
C ARG A 481 5.91 -1.46 -37.29
N GLN A 482 6.50 -1.45 -38.50
CA GLN A 482 7.08 -0.23 -39.08
C GLN A 482 5.99 0.78 -39.38
N ILE A 483 4.87 0.36 -39.96
CA ILE A 483 3.69 1.21 -40.23
C ILE A 483 3.13 1.80 -38.92
N GLN A 484 2.93 0.99 -37.86
CA GLN A 484 2.44 1.49 -36.59
C GLN A 484 3.40 2.50 -35.93
N LYS A 485 4.74 2.31 -36.11
CA LYS A 485 5.74 3.28 -35.67
C LYS A 485 5.65 4.58 -36.47
N LEU A 486 5.43 4.49 -37.77
CA LEU A 486 5.27 5.65 -38.67
C LEU A 486 4.00 6.43 -38.31
N ARG A 487 2.83 5.77 -38.18
CA ARG A 487 1.57 6.39 -37.73
C ARG A 487 1.77 7.19 -36.42
N LYS A 488 2.41 6.58 -35.42
CA LYS A 488 2.71 7.26 -34.16
C LYS A 488 3.62 8.48 -34.33
N LYS A 489 4.64 8.39 -35.20
CA LYS A 489 5.58 9.50 -35.47
C LYS A 489 4.91 10.65 -36.19
N SER A 490 3.98 10.36 -37.09
CA SER A 490 3.23 11.34 -37.90
C SER A 490 2.01 11.93 -37.18
N GLY A 491 1.75 11.51 -35.92
CA GLY A 491 0.59 12.00 -35.16
C GLY A 491 -0.77 11.56 -35.72
N THR A 492 -0.81 10.48 -36.51
CA THR A 492 -2.04 9.94 -37.11
C THR A 492 -3.03 9.52 -36.00
N ASP A 493 -4.30 9.88 -36.13
CA ASP A 493 -5.35 9.48 -35.21
C ASP A 493 -5.58 7.96 -35.23
N LEU A 494 -6.14 7.45 -34.16
CA LEU A 494 -6.32 5.99 -33.96
C LEU A 494 -7.24 5.36 -35.02
N ASP A 495 -8.26 6.08 -35.46
CA ASP A 495 -9.30 5.66 -36.41
C ASP A 495 -9.04 6.12 -37.83
N GLN A 496 -8.02 6.96 -38.05
CA GLN A 496 -7.70 7.50 -39.35
C GLN A 496 -7.22 6.41 -40.31
N VAL A 497 -7.91 6.26 -41.42
CA VAL A 497 -7.48 5.43 -42.55
C VAL A 497 -6.45 6.19 -43.36
N ILE A 498 -5.38 5.53 -43.77
CA ILE A 498 -4.28 6.13 -44.54
C ILE A 498 -3.93 5.30 -45.78
N SER A 499 -3.33 5.92 -46.78
CA SER A 499 -2.65 5.25 -47.90
C SER A 499 -1.14 5.28 -47.69
N LEU A 500 -0.44 4.22 -48.08
CA LEU A 500 0.99 4.08 -47.88
C LEU A 500 1.75 3.73 -49.14
N GLU A 501 2.93 4.32 -49.28
CA GLU A 501 3.98 3.83 -50.17
C GLU A 501 4.95 2.93 -49.38
N LEU A 502 5.35 1.78 -49.96
CA LEU A 502 6.44 0.97 -49.47
C LEU A 502 7.11 0.16 -50.60
N PRO A 503 8.40 -0.23 -50.44
CA PRO A 503 9.16 -0.85 -51.50
C PRO A 503 8.64 -2.22 -51.92
N GLU A 504 8.34 -3.07 -50.95
CA GLU A 504 7.90 -4.44 -51.12
C GLU A 504 7.13 -4.98 -49.94
N TRP A 505 6.26 -5.95 -50.18
CA TRP A 505 5.56 -6.73 -49.13
C TRP A 505 5.20 -8.12 -49.70
N PRO A 506 5.00 -9.14 -48.84
CA PRO A 506 4.50 -10.42 -49.28
C PRO A 506 3.02 -10.28 -49.69
N GLU A 507 2.71 -10.49 -50.97
CA GLU A 507 1.39 -10.22 -51.56
C GLU A 507 0.27 -11.03 -50.90
N GLU A 508 0.56 -12.27 -50.49
CA GLU A 508 -0.37 -13.14 -49.77
C GLU A 508 -0.79 -12.59 -48.39
N PHE A 509 -0.04 -11.63 -47.85
CA PHE A 509 -0.34 -10.95 -46.57
C PHE A 509 -0.79 -9.50 -46.72
N GLU A 510 -1.05 -9.03 -47.93
CA GLU A 510 -1.47 -7.63 -48.19
C GLU A 510 -2.72 -7.25 -47.38
N ASN A 511 -3.78 -8.06 -47.46
CA ASN A 511 -5.01 -7.81 -46.71
C ASN A 511 -4.80 -7.82 -45.22
N TYR A 512 -3.96 -8.72 -44.71
CA TYR A 512 -3.60 -8.78 -43.30
C TYR A 512 -2.87 -7.51 -42.84
N ILE A 513 -1.95 -6.99 -43.66
CA ILE A 513 -1.23 -5.74 -43.37
C ILE A 513 -2.22 -4.57 -43.35
N LYS A 514 -3.08 -4.43 -44.36
CA LYS A 514 -4.09 -3.37 -44.46
C LYS A 514 -5.02 -3.37 -43.26
N GLU A 515 -5.58 -4.50 -42.92
CA GLU A 515 -6.51 -4.65 -41.77
C GLU A 515 -5.85 -4.26 -40.44
N LYS A 516 -4.62 -4.77 -40.17
CA LYS A 516 -3.92 -4.54 -38.90
C LYS A 516 -3.35 -3.12 -38.75
N THR A 517 -3.34 -2.34 -39.84
CA THR A 517 -2.73 -0.99 -39.84
C THR A 517 -3.67 0.15 -40.27
N LEU A 518 -4.94 -0.15 -40.58
CA LEU A 518 -5.92 0.80 -41.14
C LEU A 518 -5.38 1.49 -42.39
N VAL A 519 -4.88 0.70 -43.29
CA VAL A 519 -4.40 1.17 -44.60
C VAL A 519 -5.41 0.79 -45.67
N SER A 520 -5.89 1.79 -46.44
CA SER A 520 -6.75 1.54 -47.62
C SER A 520 -5.94 0.93 -48.76
N ASP A 521 -4.79 1.53 -49.06
CA ASP A 521 -4.00 1.20 -50.25
C ASP A 521 -2.51 1.10 -49.93
N LEU A 522 -1.90 0.00 -50.41
CA LEU A 522 -0.45 -0.16 -50.47
C LEU A 522 0.03 0.10 -51.89
N ILE A 523 0.90 1.06 -52.05
CA ILE A 523 1.41 1.50 -53.33
C ILE A 523 2.92 1.24 -53.39
N LYS A 524 3.40 0.67 -54.49
CA LYS A 524 4.84 0.47 -54.69
C LYS A 524 5.58 1.79 -54.77
N GLY A 525 6.61 1.98 -53.99
CA GLY A 525 7.44 3.16 -53.94
C GLY A 525 8.87 2.86 -53.50
N SER A 526 9.69 3.89 -53.32
CA SER A 526 11.10 3.71 -52.92
C SER A 526 11.30 3.60 -51.41
N GLU A 527 10.35 4.06 -50.59
CA GLU A 527 10.47 4.10 -49.13
C GLU A 527 9.08 3.99 -48.46
N LEU A 528 9.10 3.64 -47.14
CA LEU A 528 7.88 3.61 -46.35
C LEU A 528 7.46 5.03 -45.93
N LYS A 529 6.37 5.55 -46.51
CA LYS A 529 5.79 6.84 -46.15
C LYS A 529 4.26 6.85 -46.27
N ILE A 530 3.63 7.75 -45.51
CA ILE A 530 2.19 8.05 -45.61
C ILE A 530 2.00 9.00 -46.78
N LYS A 531 0.98 8.72 -47.62
CA LYS A 531 0.54 9.57 -48.74
C LYS A 531 -0.52 10.55 -48.30
#